data_4386d62a2cbc5271527c3b0a070a423e
#
_entry.id   4386d62a2cbc5271527c3b0a070a423e
#
_cell.length_a   1.000
_cell.length_b   1.000
_cell.length_c   1.000
_cell.angle_alpha   90.00
_cell.angle_beta   90.00
_cell.angle_gamma   90.00
#
_symmetry.space_group_name_H-M   'P 1'
#
loop_
_entity.id
_entity.type
_entity.pdbx_description
1 polymer ?
#
loop_
_entity_poly.entity_id
_entity_poly.type
_entity_poly.pdbx_seq_one_letter_code
_entity_poly.pdbx_strand_id
1 'polypeptide(L)'
;MPIHIAFCVNDAYIPYITVTLMSIAENHKDDEVIIHIFSDYISQKQKLRLDKVVNPYPNLTLSIQMVDDSALRGLKDTWTIYTWYRVLLPLYLSNEIHRVLYLDADTIVASNIRELFFMDMSDKAIACVIDPESFNSETYSRLKYDSSKKYVCAGVMLMNLDYWREKDLSKTIIKWGYDHNDIIRFPDQDTINYLCRDSKIVLPLRYGIMDYFFKTDSFYQEPYAQELRDCIEHPAIIHYAGMNPWKRELATSLMQDEWEKYNKMLPHPVKKEYITKGWNLVKMYIWNILHPSPKTSTLTRGDVLNKLNSCQ
;
A
#
# COMPACT_ATOMS: atom_id res chain seq x y z
N MET A 1 21.17 -1.71 12.31
CA MET A 1 20.66 -2.35 11.09
C MET A 1 19.65 -1.41 10.47
N PRO A 2 19.81 -1.04 9.18
CA PRO A 2 18.91 -0.11 8.50
C PRO A 2 17.49 -0.69 8.30
N ILE A 3 16.52 0.20 8.15
CA ILE A 3 15.17 -0.12 7.72
C ILE A 3 15.16 -0.14 6.20
N HIS A 4 14.83 -1.27 5.59
CA HIS A 4 14.72 -1.42 4.13
C HIS A 4 13.25 -1.28 3.71
N ILE A 5 12.96 -0.30 2.85
CA ILE A 5 11.61 -0.07 2.30
C ILE A 5 11.67 -0.18 0.78
N ALA A 6 10.74 -0.90 0.16
CA ALA A 6 10.69 -1.10 -1.28
C ALA A 6 9.40 -0.57 -1.90
N PHE A 7 9.55 0.03 -3.09
CA PHE A 7 8.47 0.47 -3.97
C PHE A 7 8.64 -0.15 -5.35
N CYS A 8 7.53 -0.62 -5.93
CA CYS A 8 7.48 -1.13 -7.30
C CYS A 8 6.59 -0.21 -8.13
N VAL A 9 7.20 0.61 -8.99
CA VAL A 9 6.49 1.71 -9.67
C VAL A 9 7.06 1.98 -11.05
N ASN A 10 6.24 2.53 -11.94
CA ASN A 10 6.72 3.11 -13.20
C ASN A 10 7.12 4.59 -13.05
N ASP A 11 7.69 5.15 -14.11
CA ASP A 11 8.14 6.55 -14.18
C ASP A 11 7.02 7.56 -13.82
N ALA A 12 5.77 7.26 -14.23
CA ALA A 12 4.63 8.15 -14.00
C ALA A 12 4.20 8.21 -12.52
N TYR A 13 4.50 7.17 -11.73
CA TYR A 13 4.14 7.10 -10.30
C TYR A 13 5.22 7.71 -9.38
N ILE A 14 6.42 8.00 -9.89
CA ILE A 14 7.49 8.62 -9.09
C ILE A 14 7.04 9.90 -8.37
N PRO A 15 6.29 10.83 -8.97
CA PRO A 15 5.80 12.00 -8.24
C PRO A 15 5.00 11.64 -6.98
N TYR A 16 4.20 10.59 -7.03
CA TYR A 16 3.31 10.22 -5.92
C TYR A 16 4.08 9.58 -4.78
N ILE A 17 5.03 8.67 -5.07
CA ILE A 17 5.88 8.09 -4.02
C ILE A 17 6.75 9.15 -3.32
N THR A 18 7.04 10.30 -3.94
CA THR A 18 7.78 11.36 -3.24
C THR A 18 7.04 11.90 -2.00
N VAL A 19 5.70 11.83 -1.97
CA VAL A 19 4.92 12.20 -0.78
C VAL A 19 5.13 11.18 0.34
N THR A 20 5.13 9.88 -0.02
CA THR A 20 5.45 8.79 0.91
C THR A 20 6.89 8.91 1.44
N LEU A 21 7.86 9.18 0.55
CA LEU A 21 9.26 9.38 0.95
C LEU A 21 9.42 10.55 1.92
N MET A 22 8.71 11.65 1.71
CA MET A 22 8.69 12.78 2.64
C MET A 22 8.13 12.35 3.99
N SER A 23 7.07 11.54 4.03
CA SER A 23 6.51 11.04 5.29
C SER A 23 7.48 10.11 6.02
N ILE A 24 8.22 9.25 5.30
CA ILE A 24 9.27 8.40 5.87
C ILE A 24 10.38 9.28 6.46
N ALA A 25 10.88 10.25 5.69
CA ALA A 25 11.97 11.14 6.12
C ALA A 25 11.64 11.88 7.42
N GLU A 26 10.41 12.39 7.54
CA GLU A 26 9.99 13.14 8.72
C GLU A 26 9.77 12.27 9.97
N ASN A 27 9.35 11.01 9.80
CA ASN A 27 9.04 10.12 10.92
C ASN A 27 10.17 9.16 11.31
N HIS A 28 11.31 9.18 10.56
CA HIS A 28 12.46 8.29 10.79
C HIS A 28 13.80 9.05 10.86
N LYS A 29 13.83 10.22 11.47
CA LYS A 29 15.05 11.08 11.53
C LYS A 29 16.21 10.41 12.26
N ASP A 30 15.91 9.53 13.20
CA ASP A 30 16.90 8.83 14.03
C ASP A 30 17.20 7.40 13.52
N ASP A 31 16.56 6.97 12.44
CA ASP A 31 16.74 5.65 11.83
C ASP A 31 17.50 5.76 10.51
N GLU A 32 18.44 4.87 10.26
CA GLU A 32 19.00 4.67 8.94
C GLU A 32 17.95 3.95 8.06
N VAL A 33 17.57 4.54 6.93
CA VAL A 33 16.56 4.01 6.01
C VAL A 33 17.11 3.89 4.60
N ILE A 34 16.99 2.69 4.02
CA ILE A 34 17.36 2.43 2.63
C ILE A 34 16.09 2.22 1.81
N ILE A 35 15.87 3.13 0.86
CA ILE A 35 14.73 3.11 -0.05
C ILE A 35 15.14 2.38 -1.33
N HIS A 36 14.43 1.31 -1.68
CA HIS A 36 14.62 0.55 -2.91
C HIS A 36 13.46 0.85 -3.87
N ILE A 37 13.78 1.33 -5.07
CA ILE A 37 12.80 1.56 -6.13
C ILE A 37 13.04 0.56 -7.25
N PHE A 38 12.03 -0.24 -7.54
CA PHE A 38 12.02 -1.23 -8.62
C PHE A 38 11.14 -0.74 -9.76
N SER A 39 11.72 -0.66 -10.95
CA SER A 39 11.05 -0.17 -12.15
C SER A 39 11.67 -0.80 -13.40
N ASP A 40 10.95 -0.82 -14.51
CA ASP A 40 11.50 -1.13 -15.84
C ASP A 40 12.23 0.07 -16.45
N TYR A 41 11.81 1.28 -16.07
CA TYR A 41 12.41 2.53 -16.55
C TYR A 41 12.14 3.69 -15.58
N ILE A 42 13.15 4.52 -15.36
CA ILE A 42 13.02 5.82 -14.66
C ILE A 42 13.79 6.89 -15.42
N SER A 43 13.09 7.94 -15.84
CA SER A 43 13.66 9.08 -16.55
C SER A 43 14.60 9.91 -15.65
N GLN A 44 15.56 10.61 -16.28
CA GLN A 44 16.46 11.51 -15.56
C GLN A 44 15.70 12.60 -14.76
N LYS A 45 14.59 13.07 -15.32
CA LYS A 45 13.71 14.04 -14.62
C LYS A 45 13.18 13.48 -13.28
N GLN A 46 12.76 12.22 -13.28
CA GLN A 46 12.22 11.62 -12.07
C GLN A 46 13.31 11.21 -11.07
N LYS A 47 14.50 10.80 -11.55
CA LYS A 47 15.67 10.62 -10.67
C LYS A 47 16.02 11.90 -9.94
N LEU A 48 16.11 13.03 -10.64
CA LEU A 48 16.35 14.34 -10.02
C LEU A 48 15.23 14.76 -9.04
N ARG A 49 13.99 14.31 -9.26
CA ARG A 49 12.89 14.56 -8.32
C ARG A 49 13.09 13.76 -7.03
N LEU A 50 13.47 12.50 -7.12
CA LEU A 50 13.78 11.65 -5.98
C LEU A 50 14.95 12.21 -5.17
N ASP A 51 16.05 12.57 -5.85
CA ASP A 51 17.24 13.15 -5.22
C ASP A 51 16.91 14.41 -4.40
N LYS A 52 16.03 15.27 -4.90
CA LYS A 52 15.60 16.48 -4.19
C LYS A 52 14.84 16.20 -2.89
N VAL A 53 14.22 15.02 -2.77
CA VAL A 53 13.50 14.61 -1.56
C VAL A 53 14.43 13.88 -0.59
N VAL A 54 15.32 13.02 -1.11
CA VAL A 54 16.16 12.14 -0.28
C VAL A 54 17.43 12.86 0.21
N ASN A 55 18.13 13.57 -0.67
CA ASN A 55 19.45 14.16 -0.33
C ASN A 55 19.48 15.12 0.85
N PRO A 56 18.39 15.87 1.19
CA PRO A 56 18.38 16.66 2.42
C PRO A 56 18.44 15.86 3.72
N TYR A 57 18.19 14.55 3.67
CA TYR A 57 18.12 13.67 4.83
C TYR A 57 19.30 12.68 4.82
N PRO A 58 20.37 12.92 5.61
CA PRO A 58 21.60 12.11 5.55
C PRO A 58 21.42 10.66 6.02
N ASN A 59 20.34 10.38 6.70
CA ASN A 59 19.96 9.04 7.16
C ASN A 59 19.15 8.23 6.12
N LEU A 60 18.80 8.85 4.98
CA LEU A 60 18.11 8.18 3.88
C LEU A 60 19.07 7.84 2.74
N THR A 61 19.04 6.61 2.26
CA THR A 61 19.76 6.17 1.08
C THR A 61 18.78 5.69 0.01
N LEU A 62 19.01 6.08 -1.25
CA LEU A 62 18.18 5.67 -2.39
C LEU A 62 18.91 4.65 -3.24
N SER A 63 18.27 3.53 -3.53
CA SER A 63 18.71 2.48 -4.46
C SER A 63 17.65 2.30 -5.55
N ILE A 64 18.03 2.48 -6.82
CA ILE A 64 17.12 2.28 -7.96
C ILE A 64 17.60 1.04 -8.73
N GLN A 65 16.70 0.09 -8.92
CA GLN A 65 16.96 -1.17 -9.58
C GLN A 65 16.06 -1.33 -10.81
N MET A 66 16.66 -1.63 -11.95
CA MET A 66 15.93 -1.96 -13.18
C MET A 66 15.52 -3.42 -13.16
N VAL A 67 14.24 -3.67 -13.39
CA VAL A 67 13.63 -5.02 -13.34
C VAL A 67 13.45 -5.55 -14.75
N ASP A 68 13.93 -6.77 -14.98
CA ASP A 68 13.50 -7.57 -16.13
C ASP A 68 12.21 -8.31 -15.74
N ASP A 69 11.11 -7.90 -16.34
CA ASP A 69 9.77 -8.44 -16.08
C ASP A 69 9.38 -9.59 -17.04
N SER A 70 10.32 -10.11 -17.81
CA SER A 70 10.06 -11.16 -18.80
C SER A 70 9.37 -12.38 -18.21
N ALA A 71 9.68 -12.72 -16.95
CA ALA A 71 9.06 -13.81 -16.21
C ALA A 71 7.60 -13.53 -15.79
N LEU A 72 7.10 -12.31 -15.93
CA LEU A 72 5.74 -11.90 -15.55
C LEU A 72 4.80 -11.77 -16.76
N ARG A 73 5.32 -11.88 -17.98
CA ARG A 73 4.53 -11.68 -19.20
C ARG A 73 3.44 -12.73 -19.33
N GLY A 74 2.20 -12.29 -19.47
CA GLY A 74 1.03 -13.15 -19.58
C GLY A 74 0.33 -13.49 -18.26
N LEU A 75 0.87 -13.03 -17.13
CA LEU A 75 0.13 -12.99 -15.88
C LEU A 75 -0.98 -11.94 -15.97
N LYS A 76 -2.06 -12.15 -15.23
CA LYS A 76 -3.14 -11.18 -15.15
C LYS A 76 -2.66 -9.88 -14.48
N ASP A 77 -2.88 -8.76 -15.16
CA ASP A 77 -2.44 -7.43 -14.74
C ASP A 77 -3.60 -6.42 -14.65
N THR A 78 -4.68 -6.79 -14.00
CA THR A 78 -5.94 -6.02 -13.91
C THR A 78 -5.71 -4.52 -13.65
N TRP A 79 -4.68 -4.17 -12.90
CA TRP A 79 -4.30 -2.78 -12.61
C TRP A 79 -3.01 -2.37 -13.32
N THR A 80 -1.92 -3.12 -13.11
CA THR A 80 -0.61 -2.89 -13.72
C THR A 80 0.34 -4.05 -13.39
N ILE A 81 1.28 -4.35 -14.29
CA ILE A 81 2.30 -5.38 -14.07
C ILE A 81 3.22 -5.05 -12.87
N TYR A 82 3.37 -3.78 -12.51
CA TYR A 82 4.22 -3.36 -11.40
C TYR A 82 3.76 -3.88 -10.04
N THR A 83 2.49 -4.27 -9.88
CA THR A 83 2.02 -4.95 -8.67
C THR A 83 2.70 -6.30 -8.48
N TRP A 84 3.01 -6.99 -9.56
CA TRP A 84 3.75 -8.25 -9.53
C TRP A 84 5.24 -8.10 -9.19
N TYR A 85 5.84 -6.91 -9.37
CA TYR A 85 7.27 -6.71 -9.10
C TYR A 85 7.63 -6.98 -7.64
N ARG A 86 6.68 -6.80 -6.69
CA ARG A 86 6.92 -7.15 -5.28
C ARG A 86 7.28 -8.62 -5.08
N VAL A 87 6.81 -9.50 -5.95
CA VAL A 87 7.13 -10.94 -5.92
C VAL A 87 8.59 -11.19 -6.30
N LEU A 88 9.21 -10.29 -7.07
CA LEU A 88 10.59 -10.39 -7.52
C LEU A 88 11.61 -9.84 -6.49
N LEU A 89 11.19 -9.09 -5.46
CA LEU A 89 12.08 -8.45 -4.50
C LEU A 89 13.13 -9.42 -3.90
N PRO A 90 12.77 -10.66 -3.51
CA PRO A 90 13.75 -11.61 -2.98
C PRO A 90 14.87 -11.99 -3.96
N LEU A 91 14.62 -11.86 -5.28
CA LEU A 91 15.55 -12.19 -6.35
C LEU A 91 16.50 -11.04 -6.69
N TYR A 92 16.09 -9.80 -6.45
CA TYR A 92 16.84 -8.60 -6.79
C TYR A 92 17.59 -7.99 -5.61
N LEU A 93 17.07 -8.14 -4.38
CA LEU A 93 17.73 -7.66 -3.18
C LEU A 93 18.89 -8.57 -2.77
N SER A 94 20.00 -7.97 -2.29
CA SER A 94 21.16 -8.70 -1.78
C SER A 94 20.75 -9.72 -0.70
N ASN A 95 21.48 -10.84 -0.63
CA ASN A 95 21.28 -11.85 0.40
C ASN A 95 21.58 -11.33 1.82
N GLU A 96 22.30 -10.24 1.97
CA GLU A 96 22.53 -9.55 3.24
C GLU A 96 21.31 -8.81 3.76
N ILE A 97 20.27 -8.63 2.90
CA ILE A 97 18.99 -8.02 3.28
C ILE A 97 18.03 -9.16 3.62
N HIS A 98 17.75 -9.33 4.90
CA HIS A 98 16.92 -10.43 5.41
C HIS A 98 15.42 -10.14 5.42
N ARG A 99 15.04 -8.85 5.37
CA ARG A 99 13.65 -8.40 5.35
C ARG A 99 13.50 -7.07 4.63
N VAL A 100 12.32 -6.82 4.11
CA VAL A 100 11.96 -5.54 3.47
C VAL A 100 10.50 -5.21 3.74
N LEU A 101 10.20 -3.95 4.01
CA LEU A 101 8.83 -3.44 4.04
C LEU A 101 8.47 -2.97 2.63
N TYR A 102 7.59 -3.69 1.96
CA TYR A 102 7.00 -3.25 0.69
C TYR A 102 5.86 -2.27 0.96
N LEU A 103 5.83 -1.19 0.20
CA LEU A 103 4.76 -0.18 0.24
C LEU A 103 4.25 0.13 -1.17
N ASP A 104 2.94 0.17 -1.34
CA ASP A 104 2.32 0.71 -2.54
C ASP A 104 2.54 2.23 -2.65
N ALA A 105 2.47 2.77 -3.87
CA ALA A 105 2.75 4.18 -4.16
C ALA A 105 1.75 5.16 -3.52
N ASP A 106 0.60 4.67 -3.11
CA ASP A 106 -0.49 5.41 -2.47
C ASP A 106 -0.54 5.18 -0.95
N THR A 107 0.63 5.17 -0.32
CA THR A 107 0.77 5.05 1.14
C THR A 107 1.36 6.31 1.77
N ILE A 108 1.12 6.49 3.06
CA ILE A 108 1.78 7.49 3.93
C ILE A 108 2.25 6.80 5.20
N VAL A 109 3.50 6.99 5.57
CA VAL A 109 4.05 6.54 6.87
C VAL A 109 3.86 7.69 7.86
N ALA A 110 2.81 7.59 8.69
CA ALA A 110 2.35 8.69 9.56
C ALA A 110 3.06 8.73 10.92
N SER A 111 3.73 7.62 11.31
CA SER A 111 4.54 7.56 12.53
C SER A 111 5.75 6.63 12.34
N ASN A 112 6.61 6.51 13.37
CA ASN A 112 7.75 5.60 13.32
C ASN A 112 7.29 4.15 13.26
N ILE A 113 7.84 3.39 12.30
CA ILE A 113 7.51 1.98 12.02
C ILE A 113 8.63 1.01 12.41
N ARG A 114 9.56 1.44 13.23
CA ARG A 114 10.70 0.60 13.67
C ARG A 114 10.23 -0.69 14.34
N GLU A 115 9.21 -0.60 15.19
CA GLU A 115 8.62 -1.76 15.86
C GLU A 115 8.06 -2.77 14.86
N LEU A 116 7.31 -2.30 13.85
CA LEU A 116 6.83 -3.15 12.77
C LEU A 116 7.98 -3.80 12.01
N PHE A 117 8.99 -3.02 11.63
CA PHE A 117 10.08 -3.53 10.79
C PHE A 117 10.92 -4.60 11.49
N PHE A 118 11.13 -4.47 12.80
CA PHE A 118 11.96 -5.40 13.60
C PHE A 118 11.15 -6.48 14.34
N MET A 119 9.85 -6.60 14.08
CA MET A 119 9.05 -7.67 14.69
C MET A 119 9.58 -9.05 14.35
N ASP A 120 9.25 -10.04 15.17
CA ASP A 120 9.62 -11.43 14.90
C ASP A 120 8.83 -12.00 13.73
N MET A 121 9.57 -12.51 12.74
CA MET A 121 9.06 -13.11 11.51
C MET A 121 9.63 -14.51 11.28
N SER A 122 10.23 -15.17 12.30
CA SER A 122 11.13 -16.31 12.14
C SER A 122 10.60 -17.45 11.26
N ASP A 123 9.32 -17.80 11.36
CA ASP A 123 8.67 -18.87 10.59
C ASP A 123 7.56 -18.36 9.66
N LYS A 124 7.54 -17.06 9.37
CA LYS A 124 6.52 -16.40 8.55
C LYS A 124 7.12 -15.78 7.30
N ALA A 125 6.37 -15.87 6.20
CA ALA A 125 6.73 -15.29 4.92
C ALA A 125 6.44 -13.80 4.87
N ILE A 126 5.29 -13.39 5.41
CA ILE A 126 4.76 -12.03 5.33
C ILE A 126 4.05 -11.60 6.60
N ALA A 127 4.00 -10.27 6.83
CA ALA A 127 3.08 -9.66 7.78
C ALA A 127 2.34 -8.52 7.09
N CYS A 128 1.00 -8.55 7.13
CA CYS A 128 0.10 -7.61 6.44
C CYS A 128 -1.15 -7.37 7.28
N VAL A 129 -1.86 -6.27 7.01
CA VAL A 129 -3.18 -6.03 7.61
C VAL A 129 -4.25 -6.87 6.91
N ILE A 130 -5.35 -7.14 7.61
CA ILE A 130 -6.53 -7.78 7.02
C ILE A 130 -7.06 -6.91 5.87
N ASP A 131 -7.51 -7.56 4.78
CA ASP A 131 -8.23 -6.89 3.70
C ASP A 131 -9.75 -7.05 3.89
N PRO A 132 -10.59 -6.08 3.50
CA PRO A 132 -12.05 -6.24 3.52
C PRO A 132 -12.57 -7.48 2.80
N GLU A 133 -11.88 -7.97 1.76
CA GLU A 133 -12.18 -9.24 1.10
C GLU A 133 -12.14 -10.45 2.05
N SER A 134 -11.54 -10.32 3.23
CA SER A 134 -11.56 -11.34 4.28
C SER A 134 -12.96 -11.62 4.83
N PHE A 135 -13.92 -10.73 4.61
CA PHE A 135 -15.33 -10.90 4.96
C PHE A 135 -16.19 -11.37 3.80
N ASN A 136 -15.58 -11.56 2.62
CA ASN A 136 -16.26 -12.02 1.41
C ASN A 136 -16.10 -13.54 1.23
N SER A 137 -17.17 -14.30 1.46
CA SER A 137 -17.17 -15.76 1.33
C SER A 137 -16.83 -16.24 -0.09
N GLU A 138 -17.13 -15.43 -1.12
CA GLU A 138 -16.80 -15.74 -2.51
C GLU A 138 -15.27 -15.77 -2.72
N THR A 139 -14.51 -14.93 -2.05
CA THR A 139 -13.04 -14.91 -2.14
C THR A 139 -12.45 -16.25 -1.69
N TYR A 140 -12.93 -16.79 -0.58
CA TYR A 140 -12.49 -18.10 -0.09
C TYR A 140 -12.95 -19.26 -0.96
N SER A 141 -14.19 -19.21 -1.45
CA SER A 141 -14.72 -20.23 -2.38
C SER A 141 -13.91 -20.25 -3.68
N ARG A 142 -13.62 -19.09 -4.23
CA ARG A 142 -12.86 -18.90 -5.47
C ARG A 142 -11.41 -19.38 -5.33
N LEU A 143 -10.74 -19.00 -4.25
CA LEU A 143 -9.36 -19.37 -3.97
C LEU A 143 -9.22 -20.74 -3.32
N LYS A 144 -10.33 -21.36 -2.92
CA LYS A 144 -10.39 -22.69 -2.30
C LYS A 144 -9.50 -22.82 -1.06
N TYR A 145 -9.57 -21.88 -0.13
CA TYR A 145 -8.91 -22.02 1.17
C TYR A 145 -9.79 -21.53 2.33
N ASP A 146 -9.45 -21.97 3.54
CA ASP A 146 -10.23 -21.76 4.75
C ASP A 146 -10.26 -20.28 5.17
N SER A 147 -11.45 -19.76 5.44
CA SER A 147 -11.68 -18.37 5.87
C SER A 147 -11.00 -18.04 7.23
N SER A 148 -10.75 -19.04 8.08
CA SER A 148 -9.99 -18.86 9.31
C SER A 148 -8.58 -18.31 9.07
N LYS A 149 -8.02 -18.53 7.87
CA LYS A 149 -6.70 -18.06 7.45
C LYS A 149 -6.66 -16.57 7.09
N LYS A 150 -7.81 -15.90 7.03
CA LYS A 150 -7.97 -14.49 6.68
C LYS A 150 -7.34 -14.13 5.33
N TYR A 151 -7.92 -13.17 4.65
CA TYR A 151 -7.37 -12.57 3.44
C TYR A 151 -6.72 -11.22 3.81
N VAL A 152 -5.49 -10.96 3.36
CA VAL A 152 -4.71 -9.79 3.75
C VAL A 152 -4.39 -8.91 2.55
N CYS A 153 -4.23 -7.60 2.80
CA CYS A 153 -3.85 -6.62 1.80
C CYS A 153 -2.34 -6.65 1.54
N ALA A 154 -1.94 -6.78 0.29
CA ALA A 154 -0.53 -6.82 -0.10
C ALA A 154 0.11 -5.42 -0.31
N GLY A 155 -0.66 -4.33 -0.23
CA GLY A 155 -0.16 -2.97 -0.46
C GLY A 155 0.74 -2.41 0.64
N VAL A 156 0.68 -3.01 1.85
CA VAL A 156 1.65 -2.82 2.94
C VAL A 156 2.05 -4.21 3.42
N MET A 157 3.28 -4.62 3.15
CA MET A 157 3.72 -5.99 3.39
C MET A 157 5.16 -6.03 3.93
N LEU A 158 5.33 -6.43 5.19
CA LEU A 158 6.66 -6.81 5.68
C LEU A 158 6.97 -8.22 5.18
N MET A 159 8.07 -8.37 4.45
CA MET A 159 8.51 -9.61 3.84
C MET A 159 9.74 -10.18 4.56
N ASN A 160 9.72 -11.44 4.91
CA ASN A 160 10.88 -12.21 5.35
C ASN A 160 11.58 -12.79 4.11
N LEU A 161 12.60 -12.10 3.62
CA LEU A 161 13.29 -12.47 2.39
C LEU A 161 14.02 -13.81 2.48
N ASP A 162 14.52 -14.17 3.66
CA ASP A 162 15.17 -15.45 3.87
C ASP A 162 14.19 -16.60 3.71
N TYR A 163 13.00 -16.48 4.30
CA TYR A 163 11.92 -17.45 4.14
C TYR A 163 11.49 -17.57 2.65
N TRP A 164 11.34 -16.43 1.95
CA TRP A 164 10.98 -16.42 0.54
C TRP A 164 12.01 -17.10 -0.34
N ARG A 165 13.31 -16.89 -0.07
CA ARG A 165 14.43 -17.53 -0.80
C ARG A 165 14.50 -19.02 -0.48
N GLU A 166 14.43 -19.40 0.78
CA GLU A 166 14.47 -20.81 1.21
C GLU A 166 13.35 -21.64 0.58
N LYS A 167 12.15 -21.09 0.50
CA LYS A 167 10.96 -21.77 -0.04
C LYS A 167 10.74 -21.54 -1.54
N ASP A 168 11.62 -20.81 -2.23
CA ASP A 168 11.49 -20.39 -3.64
C ASP A 168 10.11 -19.80 -3.96
N LEU A 169 9.59 -18.98 -3.03
CA LEU A 169 8.23 -18.46 -3.12
C LEU A 169 8.00 -17.60 -4.35
N SER A 170 8.99 -16.80 -4.77
CA SER A 170 8.88 -15.97 -5.98
C SER A 170 8.47 -16.80 -7.20
N LYS A 171 9.19 -17.91 -7.48
CA LYS A 171 8.86 -18.78 -8.62
C LYS A 171 7.55 -19.52 -8.41
N THR A 172 7.29 -19.97 -7.19
CA THR A 172 6.05 -20.69 -6.86
C THR A 172 4.82 -19.80 -7.06
N ILE A 173 4.88 -18.51 -6.63
CA ILE A 173 3.82 -17.53 -6.80
C ILE A 173 3.58 -17.23 -8.29
N ILE A 174 4.64 -16.99 -9.06
CA ILE A 174 4.56 -16.74 -10.50
C ILE A 174 3.91 -17.95 -11.20
N LYS A 175 4.43 -19.16 -10.93
CA LYS A 175 3.87 -20.39 -11.51
C LYS A 175 2.39 -20.57 -11.17
N TRP A 176 2.03 -20.39 -9.90
CA TRP A 176 0.62 -20.52 -9.48
C TRP A 176 -0.26 -19.47 -10.17
N GLY A 177 0.25 -18.25 -10.35
CA GLY A 177 -0.42 -17.20 -11.09
C GLY A 177 -0.73 -17.57 -12.54
N TYR A 178 0.21 -18.22 -13.24
CA TYR A 178 -0.04 -18.75 -14.59
C TYR A 178 -1.07 -19.88 -14.61
N ASP A 179 -0.92 -20.84 -13.69
CA ASP A 179 -1.76 -22.03 -13.65
C ASP A 179 -3.22 -21.72 -13.26
N HIS A 180 -3.48 -20.55 -12.61
CA HIS A 180 -4.79 -20.16 -12.06
C HIS A 180 -5.27 -18.79 -12.53
N ASN A 181 -4.77 -18.32 -13.66
CA ASN A 181 -5.05 -16.98 -14.20
C ASN A 181 -6.55 -16.69 -14.42
N ASP A 182 -7.35 -17.74 -14.61
CA ASP A 182 -8.80 -17.70 -14.78
C ASP A 182 -9.56 -17.33 -13.50
N ILE A 183 -9.08 -17.76 -12.34
CA ILE A 183 -9.73 -17.49 -11.05
C ILE A 183 -9.20 -16.25 -10.33
N ILE A 184 -8.05 -15.70 -10.73
CA ILE A 184 -7.45 -14.51 -10.12
C ILE A 184 -8.32 -13.29 -10.38
N ARG A 185 -8.63 -12.52 -9.32
CA ARG A 185 -9.26 -11.19 -9.37
C ARG A 185 -8.31 -10.07 -8.98
N PHE A 186 -7.58 -10.27 -7.90
CA PHE A 186 -6.57 -9.35 -7.39
C PHE A 186 -5.19 -9.95 -7.67
N PRO A 187 -4.52 -9.55 -8.77
CA PRO A 187 -3.41 -10.30 -9.39
C PRO A 187 -2.44 -10.98 -8.44
N ASP A 188 -1.42 -10.24 -8.00
CA ASP A 188 -0.41 -10.74 -7.06
C ASP A 188 -0.97 -10.99 -5.64
N GLN A 189 -1.96 -10.20 -5.20
CA GLN A 189 -2.55 -10.32 -3.87
C GLN A 189 -3.24 -11.67 -3.66
N ASP A 190 -4.00 -12.17 -4.65
CA ASP A 190 -4.64 -13.49 -4.58
C ASP A 190 -3.61 -14.61 -4.44
N THR A 191 -2.54 -14.55 -5.25
CA THR A 191 -1.48 -15.57 -5.25
C THR A 191 -0.69 -15.57 -3.95
N ILE A 192 -0.33 -14.39 -3.45
CA ILE A 192 0.35 -14.24 -2.16
C ILE A 192 -0.53 -14.78 -1.02
N ASN A 193 -1.81 -14.40 -0.99
CA ASN A 193 -2.74 -14.89 0.02
C ASN A 193 -2.88 -16.41 0.01
N TYR A 194 -3.00 -17.01 -1.18
CA TYR A 194 -3.13 -18.45 -1.30
C TYR A 194 -1.88 -19.19 -0.84
N LEU A 195 -0.70 -18.77 -1.28
CA LEU A 195 0.56 -19.48 -1.00
C LEU A 195 1.11 -19.19 0.41
N CYS A 196 0.86 -18.00 0.94
CA CYS A 196 1.31 -17.62 2.28
C CYS A 196 0.22 -17.80 3.36
N ARG A 197 -0.92 -18.46 3.08
CA ARG A 197 -2.05 -18.57 4.02
C ARG A 197 -1.69 -19.13 5.39
N ASP A 198 -0.70 -20.01 5.47
CA ASP A 198 -0.24 -20.66 6.70
C ASP A 198 1.04 -20.03 7.29
N SER A 199 1.69 -19.15 6.51
CA SER A 199 2.96 -18.50 6.86
C SER A 199 2.85 -16.97 6.88
N LYS A 200 1.73 -16.43 7.36
CA LYS A 200 1.53 -14.98 7.49
C LYS A 200 1.18 -14.55 8.91
N ILE A 201 1.47 -13.30 9.20
CA ILE A 201 1.01 -12.58 10.40
C ILE A 201 -0.04 -11.57 9.95
N VAL A 202 -1.17 -11.52 10.64
CA VAL A 202 -2.16 -10.45 10.49
C VAL A 202 -1.79 -9.34 11.45
N LEU A 203 -1.44 -8.17 10.89
CA LEU A 203 -1.02 -6.99 11.65
C LEU A 203 -2.22 -6.23 12.19
N PRO A 204 -2.06 -5.46 13.28
CA PRO A 204 -3.02 -4.44 13.69
C PRO A 204 -3.33 -3.46 12.56
N LEU A 205 -4.59 -3.01 12.47
CA LEU A 205 -5.11 -2.17 11.37
C LEU A 205 -4.32 -0.88 11.16
N ARG A 206 -3.74 -0.31 12.22
CA ARG A 206 -2.93 0.92 12.17
C ARG A 206 -1.71 0.85 11.25
N TYR A 207 -1.26 -0.36 10.89
CA TYR A 207 -0.12 -0.57 9.98
C TYR A 207 -0.51 -0.69 8.50
N GLY A 208 -1.75 -0.35 8.14
CA GLY A 208 -2.21 -0.33 6.76
C GLY A 208 -3.64 0.18 6.68
N ILE A 209 -3.87 1.38 7.22
CA ILE A 209 -5.20 1.98 7.38
C ILE A 209 -5.81 2.24 6.00
N MET A 210 -6.97 1.63 5.74
CA MET A 210 -7.75 1.82 4.52
C MET A 210 -9.12 2.43 4.83
N ASP A 211 -9.61 3.29 3.96
CA ASP A 211 -10.95 3.91 4.08
C ASP A 211 -12.08 2.88 4.20
N TYR A 212 -11.89 1.70 3.63
CA TYR A 212 -12.83 0.58 3.73
C TYR A 212 -13.09 0.14 5.17
N PHE A 213 -12.10 0.25 6.07
CA PHE A 213 -12.27 -0.08 7.48
C PHE A 213 -13.36 0.77 8.12
N PHE A 214 -13.41 2.05 7.78
CA PHE A 214 -14.39 3.00 8.34
C PHE A 214 -15.78 2.88 7.71
N LYS A 215 -15.91 2.18 6.58
CA LYS A 215 -17.15 2.01 5.80
C LYS A 215 -17.78 0.63 5.95
N THR A 216 -17.08 -0.32 6.55
CA THR A 216 -17.49 -1.73 6.67
C THR A 216 -17.88 -2.04 8.12
N ASP A 217 -19.13 -2.41 8.35
CA ASP A 217 -19.69 -2.60 9.70
C ASP A 217 -18.96 -3.66 10.52
N SER A 218 -18.39 -4.69 9.88
CA SER A 218 -17.62 -5.74 10.57
C SER A 218 -16.42 -5.18 11.36
N PHE A 219 -15.86 -4.03 10.97
CA PHE A 219 -14.76 -3.40 11.71
C PHE A 219 -15.21 -2.60 12.93
N TYR A 220 -16.52 -2.35 13.10
CA TYR A 220 -17.08 -1.72 14.30
C TYR A 220 -17.40 -2.72 15.42
N GLN A 221 -17.11 -4.00 15.19
CA GLN A 221 -17.32 -5.07 16.15
C GLN A 221 -15.98 -5.61 16.66
N GLU A 222 -16.00 -6.24 17.84
CA GLU A 222 -14.80 -6.90 18.36
C GLU A 222 -14.37 -8.06 17.43
N PRO A 223 -13.04 -8.27 17.24
CA PRO A 223 -11.94 -7.59 17.95
C PRO A 223 -11.45 -6.28 17.32
N TYR A 224 -12.06 -5.81 16.23
CA TYR A 224 -11.54 -4.69 15.42
C TYR A 224 -11.95 -3.30 15.93
N ALA A 225 -12.98 -3.18 16.75
CA ALA A 225 -13.49 -1.89 17.21
C ALA A 225 -12.41 -1.04 17.91
N GLN A 226 -11.61 -1.65 18.80
CA GLN A 226 -10.48 -0.96 19.44
C GLN A 226 -9.38 -0.62 18.44
N GLU A 227 -9.04 -1.54 17.52
CA GLU A 227 -8.03 -1.28 16.48
C GLU A 227 -8.46 -0.14 15.53
N LEU A 228 -9.77 -0.02 15.25
CA LEU A 228 -10.31 1.06 14.43
C LEU A 228 -10.17 2.42 15.12
N ARG A 229 -10.31 2.46 16.46
CA ARG A 229 -10.00 3.66 17.27
C ARG A 229 -8.53 4.03 17.17
N ASP A 230 -7.64 3.05 17.32
CA ASP A 230 -6.19 3.25 17.22
C ASP A 230 -5.77 3.77 15.83
N CYS A 231 -6.49 3.38 14.76
CA CYS A 231 -6.26 3.94 13.42
C CYS A 231 -6.45 5.46 13.36
N ILE A 232 -7.39 6.01 14.16
CA ILE A 232 -7.68 7.44 14.17
C ILE A 232 -6.74 8.20 15.11
N GLU A 233 -6.49 7.63 16.27
CA GLU A 233 -5.72 8.27 17.34
C GLU A 233 -4.21 8.12 17.15
N HIS A 234 -3.77 6.99 16.61
CA HIS A 234 -2.35 6.60 16.49
C HIS A 234 -2.03 5.96 15.13
N PRO A 235 -2.28 6.66 14.00
CA PRO A 235 -2.00 6.12 12.67
C PRO A 235 -0.52 5.82 12.47
N ALA A 236 -0.19 4.66 11.91
CA ALA A 236 1.19 4.30 11.57
C ALA A 236 1.44 4.31 10.06
N ILE A 237 0.69 3.51 9.29
CA ILE A 237 0.74 3.55 7.83
C ILE A 237 -0.68 3.68 7.29
N ILE A 238 -0.90 4.65 6.42
CA ILE A 238 -2.17 4.88 5.72
C ILE A 238 -2.00 4.39 4.29
N HIS A 239 -2.93 3.57 3.81
CA HIS A 239 -2.97 3.07 2.45
C HIS A 239 -4.25 3.53 1.77
N TYR A 240 -4.13 4.41 0.79
CA TYR A 240 -5.26 5.01 0.07
C TYR A 240 -5.85 4.09 -1.01
N ALA A 241 -5.85 2.78 -0.78
CA ALA A 241 -6.30 1.76 -1.71
C ALA A 241 -7.55 2.17 -2.49
N GLY A 242 -7.40 2.39 -3.80
CA GLY A 242 -8.47 2.82 -4.70
C GLY A 242 -8.92 4.28 -4.56
N MET A 243 -8.44 5.04 -3.56
CA MET A 243 -8.86 6.43 -3.30
C MET A 243 -7.96 7.48 -3.97
N ASN A 244 -6.78 7.13 -4.43
CA ASN A 244 -5.83 7.99 -5.16
C ASN A 244 -5.84 9.46 -4.68
N PRO A 245 -5.18 9.82 -3.58
CA PRO A 245 -5.31 11.13 -2.92
C PRO A 245 -4.91 12.32 -3.80
N TRP A 246 -4.19 12.07 -4.89
CA TRP A 246 -3.83 13.05 -5.92
C TRP A 246 -4.89 13.24 -7.02
N LYS A 247 -5.96 12.44 -7.04
CA LYS A 247 -7.10 12.62 -7.96
C LYS A 247 -8.21 13.36 -7.25
N ARG A 248 -8.66 14.50 -7.81
CA ARG A 248 -9.63 15.39 -7.16
C ARG A 248 -10.95 14.70 -6.81
N GLU A 249 -11.43 13.85 -7.72
CA GLU A 249 -12.69 13.12 -7.55
C GLU A 249 -12.60 11.98 -6.53
N LEU A 250 -11.40 11.49 -6.24
CA LEU A 250 -11.15 10.38 -5.31
C LEU A 250 -10.50 10.85 -3.99
N ALA A 251 -10.13 12.13 -3.88
CA ALA A 251 -9.51 12.71 -2.69
C ALA A 251 -10.54 12.94 -1.56
N THR A 252 -11.25 11.88 -1.18
CA THR A 252 -12.32 11.87 -0.17
C THR A 252 -12.01 10.96 1.01
N SER A 253 -10.75 10.52 1.13
CA SER A 253 -10.31 9.71 2.25
C SER A 253 -10.46 10.45 3.58
N LEU A 254 -10.84 9.70 4.62
CA LEU A 254 -10.86 10.19 6.01
C LEU A 254 -9.49 10.72 6.46
N MET A 255 -8.42 10.20 5.87
CA MET A 255 -7.02 10.55 6.17
C MET A 255 -6.37 11.43 5.08
N GLN A 256 -7.18 12.14 4.27
CA GLN A 256 -6.69 12.97 3.16
C GLN A 256 -5.73 14.09 3.64
N ASP A 257 -5.96 14.62 4.82
CA ASP A 257 -5.14 15.64 5.46
C ASP A 257 -3.70 15.20 5.71
N GLU A 258 -3.47 13.93 6.02
CA GLU A 258 -2.12 13.38 6.20
C GLU A 258 -1.34 13.38 4.88
N TRP A 259 -1.96 12.99 3.78
CA TRP A 259 -1.31 13.09 2.46
C TRP A 259 -0.99 14.55 2.10
N GLU A 260 -1.94 15.46 2.33
CA GLU A 260 -1.75 16.89 2.03
C GLU A 260 -0.65 17.53 2.89
N LYS A 261 -0.51 17.12 4.14
CA LYS A 261 0.55 17.56 5.06
C LYS A 261 1.92 17.31 4.44
N TYR A 262 2.23 16.07 4.07
CA TYR A 262 3.53 15.72 3.50
C TYR A 262 3.71 16.23 2.07
N ASN A 263 2.64 16.29 1.27
CA ASN A 263 2.70 16.89 -0.05
C ASN A 263 3.11 18.38 -0.02
N LYS A 264 2.63 19.14 0.96
CA LYS A 264 3.01 20.55 1.16
C LYS A 264 4.48 20.74 1.55
N MET A 265 5.11 19.74 2.14
CA MET A 265 6.52 19.77 2.55
C MET A 265 7.48 19.52 1.37
N LEU A 266 6.99 18.97 0.26
CA LEU A 266 7.82 18.68 -0.91
C LEU A 266 8.38 19.95 -1.56
N PRO A 267 9.64 19.95 -2.05
CA PRO A 267 10.20 21.03 -2.87
C PRO A 267 9.36 21.33 -4.12
N HIS A 268 8.69 20.29 -4.65
CA HIS A 268 7.80 20.37 -5.79
C HIS A 268 6.51 19.57 -5.49
N PRO A 269 5.53 20.19 -4.82
CA PRO A 269 4.28 19.52 -4.47
C PRO A 269 3.57 18.88 -5.66
N VAL A 270 2.99 17.72 -5.43
CA VAL A 270 2.16 17.03 -6.42
C VAL A 270 0.86 17.79 -6.58
N LYS A 271 0.56 18.19 -7.82
CA LYS A 271 -0.70 18.86 -8.14
C LYS A 271 -1.83 17.84 -8.25
N LYS A 272 -2.95 18.10 -7.60
CA LYS A 272 -4.15 17.27 -7.77
C LYS A 272 -4.65 17.37 -9.20
N GLU A 273 -4.88 16.23 -9.82
CA GLU A 273 -5.37 16.10 -11.19
C GLU A 273 -6.86 15.77 -11.23
N TYR A 274 -7.53 16.14 -12.31
CA TYR A 274 -8.88 15.63 -12.59
C TYR A 274 -8.79 14.32 -13.37
N ILE A 275 -9.64 13.34 -13.01
CA ILE A 275 -9.83 12.11 -13.80
C ILE A 275 -10.55 12.48 -15.10
N THR A 276 -11.62 13.27 -14.97
CA THR A 276 -12.39 13.76 -16.10
C THR A 276 -11.64 14.88 -16.81
N LYS A 277 -11.42 14.75 -18.11
CA LYS A 277 -10.66 15.74 -18.92
C LYS A 277 -11.50 16.34 -20.03
N GLY A 278 -11.06 17.51 -20.53
CA GLY A 278 -11.63 18.17 -21.69
C GLY A 278 -13.08 18.62 -21.49
N TRP A 279 -13.91 18.48 -22.53
CA TRP A 279 -15.31 18.94 -22.53
C TRP A 279 -16.18 18.24 -21.49
N ASN A 280 -15.85 17.01 -21.14
CA ASN A 280 -16.55 16.28 -20.07
C ASN A 280 -16.32 16.90 -18.70
N LEU A 281 -15.16 17.47 -18.44
CA LEU A 281 -14.88 18.22 -17.21
C LEU A 281 -15.78 19.48 -17.14
N VAL A 282 -15.91 20.21 -18.24
CA VAL A 282 -16.80 21.39 -18.32
C VAL A 282 -18.26 20.98 -18.06
N LYS A 283 -18.72 19.90 -18.71
CA LYS A 283 -20.07 19.35 -18.47
C LYS A 283 -20.29 18.96 -17.01
N MET A 284 -19.32 18.31 -16.38
CA MET A 284 -19.39 17.93 -14.97
C MET A 284 -19.51 19.17 -14.06
N TYR A 285 -18.74 20.23 -14.32
CA TYR A 285 -18.86 21.48 -13.57
C TYR A 285 -20.25 22.14 -13.73
N ILE A 286 -20.74 22.24 -14.96
CA ILE A 286 -22.08 22.81 -15.25
C ILE A 286 -23.13 21.93 -14.55
N TRP A 287 -23.04 20.61 -14.67
CA TRP A 287 -23.97 19.70 -14.02
C TRP A 287 -23.99 19.88 -12.50
N ASN A 288 -22.83 19.98 -11.84
CA ASN A 288 -22.72 20.16 -10.38
C ASN A 288 -23.25 21.52 -9.91
N ILE A 289 -23.16 22.54 -10.75
CA ILE A 289 -23.77 23.88 -10.46
C ILE A 289 -25.29 23.80 -10.55
N LEU A 290 -25.83 23.14 -11.58
CA LEU A 290 -27.28 23.05 -11.81
C LEU A 290 -27.96 22.01 -10.89
N HIS A 291 -27.24 21.01 -10.47
CA HIS A 291 -27.69 19.91 -9.61
C HIS A 291 -26.73 19.79 -8.42
N PRO A 292 -26.74 20.77 -7.49
CA PRO A 292 -25.91 20.64 -6.30
C PRO A 292 -26.33 19.35 -5.56
N SER A 293 -25.51 18.32 -5.68
CA SER A 293 -25.67 17.14 -4.84
C SER A 293 -25.69 17.61 -3.40
N PRO A 294 -26.63 17.14 -2.56
CA PRO A 294 -26.48 17.32 -1.12
C PRO A 294 -25.06 16.87 -0.81
N LYS A 295 -24.28 17.72 -0.13
CA LYS A 295 -22.92 17.35 0.29
C LYS A 295 -23.09 16.00 0.97
N THR A 296 -22.74 14.92 0.26
CA THR A 296 -22.60 13.61 0.90
C THR A 296 -21.66 13.91 2.03
N SER A 297 -22.15 13.82 3.25
CA SER A 297 -21.36 14.11 4.44
C SER A 297 -20.13 13.22 4.33
N THR A 298 -19.01 13.84 4.01
CA THR A 298 -17.73 13.10 4.05
C THR A 298 -17.60 12.63 5.47
N LEU A 299 -17.52 11.32 5.64
CA LEU A 299 -17.32 10.70 6.94
C LEU A 299 -16.16 11.41 7.64
N THR A 300 -16.37 11.91 8.84
CA THR A 300 -15.33 12.56 9.62
C THR A 300 -14.77 11.60 10.67
N ARG A 301 -13.55 11.89 11.16
CA ARG A 301 -12.99 11.12 12.29
C ARG A 301 -13.91 11.14 13.52
N GLY A 302 -14.60 12.26 13.76
CA GLY A 302 -15.58 12.39 14.82
C GLY A 302 -16.80 11.47 14.63
N ASP A 303 -17.29 11.32 13.40
CA ASP A 303 -18.41 10.41 13.10
C ASP A 303 -18.03 8.95 13.38
N VAL A 304 -16.80 8.55 13.03
CA VAL A 304 -16.29 7.20 13.30
C VAL A 304 -16.19 6.96 14.82
N LEU A 305 -15.60 7.90 15.56
CA LEU A 305 -15.47 7.79 17.02
C LEU A 305 -16.86 7.75 17.72
N ASN A 306 -17.81 8.57 17.25
CA ASN A 306 -19.19 8.54 17.77
C ASN A 306 -19.86 7.18 17.50
N LYS A 307 -19.70 6.62 16.30
CA LYS A 307 -20.23 5.30 15.97
C LYS A 307 -19.61 4.21 16.85
N LEU A 308 -18.28 4.24 17.07
CA LEU A 308 -17.59 3.31 17.97
C LEU A 308 -18.11 3.39 19.42
N ASN A 309 -18.40 4.59 19.90
CA ASN A 309 -18.95 4.78 21.25
C ASN A 309 -20.41 4.28 21.38
N SER A 310 -21.18 4.26 20.29
CA SER A 310 -22.56 3.77 20.29
C SER A 310 -22.69 2.26 20.13
N CYS A 311 -21.61 1.57 19.75
CA CYS A 311 -21.56 0.11 19.60
C CYS A 311 -21.08 -0.60 20.90
N GLN A 312 -20.67 0.14 21.91
CA GLN A 312 -20.32 -0.35 23.25
C GLN A 312 -21.59 -0.39 24.12
#